data_6f86bf96e42b58036a74f4dfed559e28
#
_entry.id   6f86bf96e42b58036a74f4dfed559e28
#
_cell.length_a   1.000
_cell.length_b   1.000
_cell.length_c   1.000
_cell.angle_alpha   90.00
_cell.angle_beta   90.00
_cell.angle_gamma   90.00
#
_symmetry.space_group_name_H-M   'P 1'
#
loop_
_entity.id
_entity.type
_entity.pdbx_description
1 polymer ?
#
loop_
_entity_poly.entity_id
_entity_poly.type
_entity_poly.pdbx_seq_one_letter_code
_entity_poly.pdbx_strand_id
1 'polypeptide(L)'
;VSAYGGMLALRLASSLIMTRLLAPEAFGLIALVTTISVIAALLSDVGIREAVVHSDHGDDPRLLNTAWTMQIVRGLLIWLACCLVAIALFTARKIGWLVGDSLYASALLPPLLVLGTLSSVVTGFESTKRYTADRRIEQKRVVLIEISSMFIGIVSMIVIARLTSSVWSIVAGGFVTSVCSVVAGHVWLHGAPNRLQWDAMYARQIFRYGKWILASSLMYVLAVQGDKLLLGGWVTPAILGVYAIGQNLAQILEQAIGRVFTQVTAPAFSDVLRNSPQRMREVYLRLRLPFDLIFITSAGFLFAIGPWLVGLMYDPRYAQAGTVLQILSCALLFSRYGVSTSAYLALQAPHAQAFLNMARLLSFYSLVPLSYHLFGVQGAYWAIAVHAAGIMPVAWYYDRRFGLFSWRHEALSLGAWPVGWLVGSALVAAATTLAQGIR
;
A
#
# COMPACT_ATOMS: atom_id res chain seq x y z
N VAL A 1 15.63 -9.69 1.56
CA VAL A 1 15.43 -9.09 0.22
C VAL A 1 14.87 -10.13 -0.76
N SER A 2 15.49 -11.32 -0.88
CA SER A 2 15.06 -12.35 -1.86
C SER A 2 13.62 -12.84 -1.64
N ALA A 3 13.20 -13.05 -0.40
CA ALA A 3 11.84 -13.48 -0.07
C ALA A 3 10.76 -12.46 -0.45
N TYR A 4 11.04 -11.18 -0.26
CA TYR A 4 10.13 -10.12 -0.67
C TYR A 4 10.01 -10.01 -2.19
N GLY A 5 11.13 -10.18 -2.92
CA GLY A 5 11.11 -10.28 -4.38
C GLY A 5 10.23 -11.45 -4.86
N GLY A 6 10.32 -12.61 -4.18
CA GLY A 6 9.45 -13.75 -4.46
C GLY A 6 7.95 -13.46 -4.25
N MET A 7 7.59 -12.75 -3.17
CA MET A 7 6.20 -12.32 -2.94
C MET A 7 5.70 -11.36 -4.02
N LEU A 8 6.52 -10.38 -4.42
CA LEU A 8 6.17 -9.47 -5.50
C LEU A 8 5.97 -10.21 -6.83
N ALA A 9 6.86 -11.15 -7.16
CA ALA A 9 6.75 -11.98 -8.36
C ALA A 9 5.46 -12.82 -8.35
N LEU A 10 5.12 -13.44 -7.22
CA LEU A 10 3.87 -14.19 -7.06
C LEU A 10 2.63 -13.29 -7.23
N ARG A 11 2.65 -12.08 -6.67
CA ARG A 11 1.55 -11.11 -6.85
C ARG A 11 1.39 -10.68 -8.29
N LEU A 12 2.50 -10.40 -8.99
CA LEU A 12 2.47 -10.06 -10.41
C LEU A 12 1.94 -11.21 -11.25
N ALA A 13 2.49 -12.41 -11.08
CA ALA A 13 2.06 -13.61 -11.79
C ALA A 13 0.57 -13.87 -11.56
N SER A 14 0.10 -13.78 -10.32
CA SER A 14 -1.31 -13.91 -9.97
C SER A 14 -2.16 -12.86 -10.69
N SER A 15 -1.75 -11.58 -10.67
CA SER A 15 -2.46 -10.49 -11.35
C SER A 15 -2.58 -10.76 -12.85
N LEU A 16 -1.49 -11.19 -13.51
CA LEU A 16 -1.47 -11.51 -14.93
C LEU A 16 -2.41 -12.65 -15.31
N ILE A 17 -2.44 -13.71 -14.50
CA ILE A 17 -3.34 -14.85 -14.74
C ILE A 17 -4.79 -14.43 -14.53
N MET A 18 -5.07 -13.72 -13.44
CA MET A 18 -6.42 -13.34 -13.08
C MET A 18 -7.05 -12.33 -14.05
N THR A 19 -6.27 -11.42 -14.63
CA THR A 19 -6.80 -10.48 -15.64
C THR A 19 -7.17 -11.16 -16.96
N ARG A 20 -6.66 -12.35 -17.23
CA ARG A 20 -7.12 -13.16 -18.36
C ARG A 20 -8.43 -13.92 -18.06
N LEU A 21 -8.69 -14.21 -16.78
CA LEU A 21 -9.85 -14.99 -16.33
C LEU A 21 -11.06 -14.12 -15.95
N LEU A 22 -10.80 -12.90 -15.46
CA LEU A 22 -11.85 -12.00 -14.95
C LEU A 22 -11.91 -10.71 -15.75
N ALA A 23 -13.10 -10.09 -15.73
CA ALA A 23 -13.33 -8.78 -16.34
C ALA A 23 -12.84 -7.64 -15.40
N PRO A 24 -12.55 -6.43 -15.95
CA PRO A 24 -12.09 -5.27 -15.19
C PRO A 24 -12.99 -4.90 -14.00
N GLU A 25 -14.30 -5.08 -14.11
CA GLU A 25 -15.29 -4.79 -13.06
C GLU A 25 -14.99 -5.54 -11.76
N ALA A 26 -14.53 -6.78 -11.87
CA ALA A 26 -14.18 -7.60 -10.71
C ALA A 26 -13.03 -6.98 -9.92
N PHE A 27 -12.02 -6.45 -10.61
CA PHE A 27 -10.88 -5.77 -9.97
C PHE A 27 -11.29 -4.43 -9.35
N GLY A 28 -12.20 -3.70 -9.97
CA GLY A 28 -12.74 -2.46 -9.42
C GLY A 28 -13.49 -2.69 -8.11
N LEU A 29 -14.39 -3.68 -8.09
CA LEU A 29 -15.12 -4.07 -6.89
C LEU A 29 -14.17 -4.50 -5.76
N ILE A 30 -13.21 -5.37 -6.05
CA ILE A 30 -12.23 -5.83 -5.06
C ILE A 30 -11.31 -4.70 -4.59
N ALA A 31 -10.92 -3.78 -5.46
CA ALA A 31 -10.12 -2.62 -5.07
C ALA A 31 -10.85 -1.77 -4.02
N LEU A 32 -12.16 -1.54 -4.18
CA LEU A 32 -12.95 -0.80 -3.21
C LEU A 32 -13.19 -1.59 -1.91
N VAL A 33 -13.51 -2.88 -2.01
CA VAL A 33 -13.64 -3.78 -0.84
C VAL A 33 -12.35 -3.77 -0.01
N THR A 34 -11.20 -3.93 -0.67
CA THR A 34 -9.89 -3.90 -0.02
C THR A 34 -9.62 -2.54 0.62
N THR A 35 -9.95 -1.44 -0.07
CA THR A 35 -9.77 -0.08 0.44
C THR A 35 -10.57 0.13 1.72
N ILE A 36 -11.85 -0.21 1.73
CA ILE A 36 -12.73 -0.10 2.92
C ILE A 36 -12.18 -0.96 4.06
N SER A 37 -11.74 -2.19 3.75
CA SER A 37 -11.14 -3.11 4.72
C SER A 37 -9.86 -2.54 5.35
N VAL A 38 -8.97 -1.96 4.54
CA VAL A 38 -7.72 -1.34 5.01
C VAL A 38 -8.01 -0.12 5.88
N ILE A 39 -9.00 0.70 5.50
CA ILE A 39 -9.43 1.85 6.31
C ILE A 39 -9.93 1.38 7.68
N ALA A 40 -10.83 0.40 7.71
CA ALA A 40 -11.35 -0.16 8.95
C ALA A 40 -10.24 -0.79 9.81
N ALA A 41 -9.29 -1.49 9.18
CA ALA A 41 -8.15 -2.08 9.86
C ALA A 41 -7.24 -1.02 10.49
N LEU A 42 -6.89 0.05 9.78
CA LEU A 42 -6.03 1.12 10.29
C LEU A 42 -6.74 1.99 11.34
N LEU A 43 -8.06 2.22 11.19
CA LEU A 43 -8.87 2.90 12.21
C LEU A 43 -9.04 2.10 13.51
N SER A 44 -8.82 0.80 13.49
CA SER A 44 -8.86 -0.07 14.66
C SER A 44 -7.46 -0.43 15.18
N ASP A 45 -6.40 0.09 14.56
CA ASP A 45 -5.03 -0.26 14.92
C ASP A 45 -4.57 0.46 16.17
N VAL A 46 -4.54 -0.28 17.28
CA VAL A 46 -4.03 0.17 18.56
C VAL A 46 -2.56 -0.25 18.78
N GLY A 47 -1.81 -0.57 17.71
CA GLY A 47 -0.40 -0.89 17.79
C GLY A 47 -0.10 -2.11 18.67
N ILE A 48 -0.93 -3.16 18.61
CA ILE A 48 -0.77 -4.37 19.43
C ILE A 48 0.62 -4.99 19.19
N ARG A 49 1.02 -5.11 17.92
CA ARG A 49 2.32 -5.69 17.53
C ARG A 49 3.48 -4.88 18.11
N GLU A 50 3.45 -3.57 17.92
CA GLU A 50 4.48 -2.64 18.40
C GLU A 50 4.57 -2.66 19.93
N ALA A 51 3.42 -2.68 20.61
CA ALA A 51 3.36 -2.75 22.06
C ALA A 51 3.99 -4.03 22.61
N VAL A 52 3.79 -5.19 21.96
CA VAL A 52 4.39 -6.47 22.37
C VAL A 52 5.88 -6.50 22.02
N VAL A 53 6.27 -6.09 20.81
CA VAL A 53 7.66 -6.15 20.34
C VAL A 53 8.58 -5.25 21.16
N HIS A 54 8.13 -4.07 21.55
CA HIS A 54 8.93 -3.10 22.31
C HIS A 54 8.77 -3.22 23.85
N SER A 55 7.91 -4.12 24.33
CA SER A 55 7.72 -4.33 25.77
C SER A 55 8.89 -5.09 26.38
N ASP A 56 9.34 -4.68 27.57
CA ASP A 56 10.32 -5.44 28.34
C ASP A 56 9.80 -6.83 28.73
N HIS A 57 8.49 -6.99 28.85
CA HIS A 57 7.77 -8.22 29.19
C HIS A 57 7.14 -8.90 27.95
N GLY A 58 7.69 -8.70 26.74
CA GLY A 58 7.12 -9.18 25.48
C GLY A 58 7.00 -10.71 25.34
N ASP A 59 7.64 -11.49 26.22
CA ASP A 59 7.53 -12.96 26.31
C ASP A 59 6.56 -13.41 27.43
N ASP A 60 5.95 -12.49 28.21
CA ASP A 60 4.99 -12.85 29.27
C ASP A 60 3.71 -13.45 28.64
N PRO A 61 3.32 -14.70 29.03
CA PRO A 61 2.10 -15.31 28.49
C PRO A 61 0.82 -14.51 28.75
N ARG A 62 0.75 -13.73 29.83
CA ARG A 62 -0.42 -12.88 30.13
C ARG A 62 -0.54 -11.73 29.13
N LEU A 63 0.58 -11.07 28.80
CA LEU A 63 0.61 -10.03 27.79
C LEU A 63 0.25 -10.60 26.42
N LEU A 64 0.86 -11.73 26.03
CA LEU A 64 0.61 -12.38 24.74
C LEU A 64 -0.84 -12.85 24.59
N ASN A 65 -1.43 -13.43 25.63
CA ASN A 65 -2.83 -13.86 25.63
C ASN A 65 -3.80 -12.68 25.58
N THR A 66 -3.51 -11.60 26.33
CA THR A 66 -4.29 -10.36 26.27
C THR A 66 -4.21 -9.72 24.88
N ALA A 67 -3.02 -9.65 24.30
CA ALA A 67 -2.80 -9.16 22.94
C ALA A 67 -3.58 -10.00 21.91
N TRP A 68 -3.58 -11.31 22.04
CA TRP A 68 -4.34 -12.21 21.18
C TRP A 68 -5.85 -12.02 21.31
N THR A 69 -6.36 -11.89 22.52
CA THR A 69 -7.79 -11.59 22.76
C THR A 69 -8.19 -10.25 22.14
N MET A 70 -7.35 -9.22 22.32
CA MET A 70 -7.57 -7.91 21.69
C MET A 70 -7.55 -7.98 20.16
N GLN A 71 -6.68 -8.79 19.58
CA GLN A 71 -6.58 -8.99 18.12
C GLN A 71 -7.83 -9.66 17.56
N ILE A 72 -8.40 -10.66 18.25
CA ILE A 72 -9.67 -11.30 17.86
C ILE A 72 -10.81 -10.28 17.92
N VAL A 73 -10.94 -9.53 19.01
CA VAL A 73 -11.95 -8.46 19.15
C VAL A 73 -11.80 -7.44 18.03
N ARG A 74 -10.57 -7.02 17.73
CA ARG A 74 -10.27 -6.10 16.63
C ARG A 74 -10.72 -6.66 15.29
N GLY A 75 -10.41 -7.94 14.98
CA GLY A 75 -10.83 -8.59 13.73
C GLY A 75 -12.36 -8.61 13.57
N LEU A 76 -13.09 -8.89 14.66
CA LEU A 76 -14.54 -8.83 14.71
C LEU A 76 -15.07 -7.39 14.49
N LEU A 77 -14.46 -6.40 15.13
CA LEU A 77 -14.85 -4.98 14.99
C LEU A 77 -14.66 -4.49 13.56
N ILE A 78 -13.55 -4.87 12.90
CA ILE A 78 -13.30 -4.55 11.49
C ILE A 78 -14.42 -5.14 10.62
N TRP A 79 -14.73 -6.41 10.80
CA TRP A 79 -15.78 -7.08 10.05
C TRP A 79 -17.15 -6.44 10.28
N LEU A 80 -17.52 -6.17 11.54
CA LEU A 80 -18.78 -5.49 11.90
C LEU A 80 -18.86 -4.09 11.28
N ALA A 81 -17.79 -3.32 11.31
CA ALA A 81 -17.74 -2.00 10.67
C ALA A 81 -18.00 -2.11 9.16
N CYS A 82 -17.37 -3.08 8.49
CA CYS A 82 -17.61 -3.34 7.07
C CYS A 82 -19.04 -3.84 6.78
N CYS A 83 -19.63 -4.63 7.68
CA CYS A 83 -21.04 -5.01 7.58
C CYS A 83 -21.97 -3.80 7.72
N LEU A 84 -21.69 -2.87 8.63
CA LEU A 84 -22.45 -1.62 8.76
C LEU A 84 -22.35 -0.76 7.49
N VAL A 85 -21.16 -0.65 6.90
CA VAL A 85 -20.99 0.03 5.60
C VAL A 85 -21.78 -0.69 4.50
N ALA A 86 -21.75 -2.03 4.47
CA ALA A 86 -22.52 -2.81 3.50
C ALA A 86 -24.03 -2.59 3.64
N ILE A 87 -24.56 -2.56 4.87
CA ILE A 87 -25.96 -2.27 5.16
C ILE A 87 -26.31 -0.84 4.73
N ALA A 88 -25.45 0.12 5.04
CA ALA A 88 -25.66 1.53 4.65
C ALA A 88 -25.71 1.68 3.12
N LEU A 89 -24.81 1.03 2.38
CA LEU A 89 -24.82 1.02 0.92
C LEU A 89 -26.06 0.35 0.35
N PHE A 90 -26.45 -0.80 0.91
CA PHE A 90 -27.65 -1.52 0.50
C PHE A 90 -28.93 -0.69 0.72
N THR A 91 -29.05 -0.03 1.88
CA THR A 91 -30.20 0.84 2.19
C THR A 91 -30.21 2.10 1.34
N ALA A 92 -29.07 2.76 1.17
CA ALA A 92 -28.94 3.97 0.34
C ALA A 92 -29.33 3.68 -1.12
N ARG A 93 -28.94 2.50 -1.64
CA ARG A 93 -29.36 2.03 -2.98
C ARG A 93 -30.87 1.80 -3.03
N LYS A 94 -31.44 1.12 -2.02
CA LYS A 94 -32.89 0.81 -1.98
C LYS A 94 -33.76 2.09 -1.88
N ILE A 95 -33.28 3.13 -1.24
CA ILE A 95 -33.95 4.44 -1.10
C ILE A 95 -33.75 5.32 -2.36
N GLY A 96 -32.86 4.91 -3.29
CA GLY A 96 -32.57 5.67 -4.53
C GLY A 96 -31.56 6.81 -4.35
N TRP A 97 -30.82 6.86 -3.25
CA TRP A 97 -29.74 7.84 -3.06
C TRP A 97 -28.50 7.54 -3.91
N LEU A 98 -28.25 6.24 -4.16
CA LEU A 98 -27.18 5.78 -5.03
C LEU A 98 -27.78 5.43 -6.39
N VAL A 99 -27.79 6.40 -7.29
CA VAL A 99 -28.29 6.27 -8.66
C VAL A 99 -27.13 6.41 -9.63
N GLY A 100 -27.19 5.69 -10.76
CA GLY A 100 -26.20 5.75 -11.83
C GLY A 100 -25.20 4.59 -11.80
N ASP A 101 -24.16 4.74 -12.63
CA ASP A 101 -23.16 3.69 -12.89
C ASP A 101 -21.97 3.70 -11.90
N SER A 102 -22.11 4.43 -10.78
CA SER A 102 -21.06 4.46 -9.79
C SER A 102 -20.86 3.09 -9.13
N LEU A 103 -19.62 2.81 -8.71
CA LEU A 103 -19.30 1.53 -8.09
C LEU A 103 -20.05 1.32 -6.77
N TYR A 104 -20.35 2.41 -6.03
CA TYR A 104 -21.17 2.34 -4.82
C TYR A 104 -22.61 1.89 -5.06
N ALA A 105 -23.14 2.11 -6.28
CA ALA A 105 -24.47 1.65 -6.67
C ALA A 105 -24.51 0.17 -7.08
N SER A 106 -23.36 -0.51 -7.18
CA SER A 106 -23.28 -1.91 -7.58
C SER A 106 -23.98 -2.85 -6.57
N ALA A 107 -24.82 -3.76 -7.09
CA ALA A 107 -25.49 -4.78 -6.28
C ALA A 107 -24.53 -5.77 -5.62
N LEU A 108 -23.37 -5.99 -6.23
CA LEU A 108 -22.37 -6.94 -5.74
C LEU A 108 -21.49 -6.38 -4.62
N LEU A 109 -21.41 -5.06 -4.47
CA LEU A 109 -20.52 -4.45 -3.48
C LEU A 109 -20.88 -4.80 -2.02
N PRO A 110 -22.16 -4.70 -1.56
CA PRO A 110 -22.49 -5.05 -0.18
C PRO A 110 -22.16 -6.51 0.20
N PRO A 111 -22.55 -7.55 -0.55
CA PRO A 111 -22.19 -8.92 -0.20
C PRO A 111 -20.69 -9.18 -0.31
N LEU A 112 -19.97 -8.55 -1.25
CA LEU A 112 -18.52 -8.65 -1.34
C LEU A 112 -17.81 -8.01 -0.14
N LEU A 113 -18.35 -6.91 0.41
CA LEU A 113 -17.84 -6.33 1.65
C LEU A 113 -17.99 -7.29 2.82
N VAL A 114 -19.18 -7.87 3.02
CA VAL A 114 -19.43 -8.77 4.14
C VAL A 114 -18.54 -10.02 4.07
N LEU A 115 -18.51 -10.71 2.93
CA LEU A 115 -17.75 -11.95 2.77
C LEU A 115 -16.25 -11.73 2.55
N GLY A 116 -15.87 -10.67 1.85
CA GLY A 116 -14.47 -10.34 1.61
C GLY A 116 -13.73 -9.94 2.88
N THR A 117 -14.42 -9.22 3.77
CA THR A 117 -13.82 -8.79 5.05
C THR A 117 -13.90 -9.84 6.16
N LEU A 118 -14.57 -10.97 5.94
CA LEU A 118 -14.58 -12.10 6.88
C LEU A 118 -13.16 -12.64 7.14
N SER A 119 -12.25 -12.47 6.18
CA SER A 119 -10.82 -12.73 6.36
C SER A 119 -10.20 -11.96 7.54
N SER A 120 -10.73 -10.77 7.90
CA SER A 120 -10.28 -10.01 9.07
C SER A 120 -10.58 -10.71 10.39
N VAL A 121 -11.71 -11.43 10.45
CA VAL A 121 -12.05 -12.27 11.61
C VAL A 121 -11.07 -13.42 11.72
N VAL A 122 -10.79 -14.11 10.61
CA VAL A 122 -9.81 -15.21 10.57
C VAL A 122 -8.43 -14.74 11.00
N THR A 123 -7.93 -13.62 10.44
CA THR A 123 -6.63 -13.06 10.81
C THR A 123 -6.59 -12.55 12.25
N GLY A 124 -7.74 -12.23 12.86
CA GLY A 124 -7.85 -11.98 14.30
C GLY A 124 -7.38 -13.15 15.15
N PHE A 125 -7.47 -14.38 14.67
CA PHE A 125 -6.96 -15.57 15.35
C PHE A 125 -5.49 -15.86 15.09
N GLU A 126 -4.74 -14.99 14.38
CA GLU A 126 -3.32 -15.19 14.12
C GLU A 126 -2.52 -15.32 15.43
N SER A 127 -1.58 -16.28 15.48
CA SER A 127 -0.83 -16.56 16.69
C SER A 127 0.14 -15.43 17.07
N THR A 128 0.15 -15.04 18.32
CA THR A 128 1.14 -14.07 18.87
C THR A 128 2.57 -14.59 18.87
N LYS A 129 2.78 -15.89 18.57
CA LYS A 129 4.13 -16.44 18.30
C LYS A 129 4.83 -15.69 17.16
N ARG A 130 4.07 -15.04 16.27
CA ARG A 130 4.62 -14.17 15.21
C ARG A 130 5.32 -12.96 15.82
N TYR A 131 4.73 -12.32 16.84
CA TYR A 131 5.34 -11.17 17.52
C TYR A 131 6.61 -11.54 18.27
N THR A 132 6.64 -12.72 18.90
CA THR A 132 7.86 -13.24 19.54
C THR A 132 8.94 -13.60 18.53
N ALA A 133 8.57 -14.13 17.34
CA ALA A 133 9.50 -14.37 16.24
C ALA A 133 10.07 -13.04 15.68
N ASP A 134 9.25 -12.00 15.56
CA ASP A 134 9.69 -10.64 15.16
C ASP A 134 10.70 -10.09 16.17
N ARG A 135 10.42 -10.22 17.47
CA ARG A 135 11.30 -9.78 18.56
C ARG A 135 12.64 -10.52 18.56
N ARG A 136 12.64 -11.82 18.26
CA ARG A 136 13.84 -12.66 18.20
C ARG A 136 14.55 -12.65 16.85
N ILE A 137 14.02 -11.87 15.88
CA ILE A 137 14.54 -11.78 14.51
C ILE A 137 14.51 -13.15 13.77
N GLU A 138 13.64 -14.06 14.20
CA GLU A 138 13.46 -15.38 13.60
C GLU A 138 12.52 -15.33 12.36
N GLN A 139 12.85 -14.49 11.38
CA GLN A 139 11.98 -14.19 10.24
C GLN A 139 11.81 -15.33 9.23
N LYS A 140 12.73 -16.30 9.21
CA LYS A 140 12.75 -17.34 8.18
C LYS A 140 11.44 -18.14 8.11
N ARG A 141 10.93 -18.58 9.27
CA ARG A 141 9.68 -19.35 9.34
C ARG A 141 8.45 -18.50 9.03
N VAL A 142 8.43 -17.27 9.53
CA VAL A 142 7.34 -16.31 9.26
C VAL A 142 7.21 -16.09 7.75
N VAL A 143 8.32 -15.84 7.07
CA VAL A 143 8.35 -15.63 5.61
C VAL A 143 7.93 -16.89 4.85
N LEU A 144 8.36 -18.08 5.28
CA LEU A 144 7.92 -19.34 4.65
C LEU A 144 6.41 -19.55 4.78
N ILE A 145 5.84 -19.26 5.95
CA ILE A 145 4.38 -19.32 6.17
C ILE A 145 3.68 -18.33 5.22
N GLU A 146 4.16 -17.09 5.12
CA GLU A 146 3.57 -16.07 4.25
C GLU A 146 3.59 -16.49 2.78
N ILE A 147 4.73 -16.96 2.28
CA ILE A 147 4.88 -17.38 0.88
C ILE A 147 4.02 -18.62 0.59
N SER A 148 4.06 -19.64 1.44
CA SER A 148 3.29 -20.87 1.23
C SER A 148 1.78 -20.63 1.29
N SER A 149 1.31 -19.84 2.27
CA SER A 149 -0.12 -19.49 2.39
C SER A 149 -0.59 -18.67 1.19
N MET A 150 0.22 -17.71 0.76
CA MET A 150 -0.07 -16.90 -0.43
C MET A 150 -0.12 -17.77 -1.69
N PHE A 151 0.81 -18.71 -1.86
CA PHE A 151 0.84 -19.63 -3.00
C PHE A 151 -0.43 -20.50 -3.05
N ILE A 152 -0.80 -21.10 -1.90
CA ILE A 152 -2.01 -21.94 -1.80
C ILE A 152 -3.27 -21.10 -2.13
N GLY A 153 -3.34 -19.87 -1.60
CA GLY A 153 -4.46 -18.97 -1.89
C GLY A 153 -4.54 -18.56 -3.36
N ILE A 154 -3.41 -18.29 -4.01
CA ILE A 154 -3.34 -17.98 -5.44
C ILE A 154 -3.80 -19.18 -6.28
N VAL A 155 -3.33 -20.37 -5.97
CA VAL A 155 -3.76 -21.60 -6.67
C VAL A 155 -5.27 -21.80 -6.52
N SER A 156 -5.80 -21.68 -5.30
CA SER A 156 -7.24 -21.78 -5.03
C SER A 156 -8.03 -20.72 -5.81
N MET A 157 -7.56 -19.48 -5.83
CA MET A 157 -8.16 -18.38 -6.57
C MET A 157 -8.22 -18.68 -8.06
N ILE A 158 -7.12 -19.15 -8.67
CA ILE A 158 -7.05 -19.49 -10.10
C ILE A 158 -7.98 -20.65 -10.43
N VAL A 159 -8.00 -21.71 -9.62
CA VAL A 159 -8.89 -22.86 -9.83
C VAL A 159 -10.35 -22.43 -9.80
N ILE A 160 -10.76 -21.67 -8.77
CA ILE A 160 -12.14 -21.19 -8.65
C ILE A 160 -12.48 -20.22 -9.79
N ALA A 161 -11.55 -19.33 -10.17
CA ALA A 161 -11.78 -18.41 -11.29
C ALA A 161 -11.97 -19.14 -12.63
N ARG A 162 -11.23 -20.23 -12.87
CA ARG A 162 -11.40 -21.07 -14.05
C ARG A 162 -12.75 -21.78 -14.11
N LEU A 163 -13.29 -22.17 -12.95
CA LEU A 163 -14.56 -22.87 -12.84
C LEU A 163 -15.76 -21.93 -12.89
N THR A 164 -15.64 -20.72 -12.35
CA THR A 164 -16.80 -19.83 -12.13
C THR A 164 -16.74 -18.52 -12.89
N SER A 165 -15.55 -18.09 -13.36
CA SER A 165 -15.28 -16.77 -13.97
C SER A 165 -15.84 -15.60 -13.14
N SER A 166 -15.90 -15.75 -11.82
CA SER A 166 -16.58 -14.84 -10.90
C SER A 166 -15.61 -14.11 -9.98
N VAL A 167 -15.94 -12.87 -9.61
CA VAL A 167 -15.22 -12.04 -8.61
C VAL A 167 -15.05 -12.78 -7.27
N TRP A 168 -15.94 -13.70 -6.93
CA TRP A 168 -15.88 -14.50 -5.71
C TRP A 168 -14.61 -15.36 -5.61
N SER A 169 -13.97 -15.67 -6.72
CA SER A 169 -12.69 -16.39 -6.74
C SER A 169 -11.60 -15.62 -6.01
N ILE A 170 -11.55 -14.28 -6.13
CA ILE A 170 -10.57 -13.44 -5.43
C ILE A 170 -10.85 -13.45 -3.92
N VAL A 171 -12.11 -13.36 -3.53
CA VAL A 171 -12.52 -13.41 -2.12
C VAL A 171 -12.17 -14.77 -1.51
N ALA A 172 -12.50 -15.86 -2.20
CA ALA A 172 -12.21 -17.22 -1.75
C ALA A 172 -10.69 -17.46 -1.61
N GLY A 173 -9.90 -17.04 -2.61
CA GLY A 173 -8.43 -17.15 -2.54
C GLY A 173 -7.82 -16.36 -1.39
N GLY A 174 -8.31 -15.15 -1.15
CA GLY A 174 -7.91 -14.33 0.01
C GLY A 174 -8.26 -14.99 1.35
N PHE A 175 -9.46 -15.56 1.44
CA PHE A 175 -9.91 -16.29 2.63
C PHE A 175 -9.06 -17.53 2.88
N VAL A 176 -8.77 -18.33 1.85
CA VAL A 176 -7.88 -19.50 1.94
C VAL A 176 -6.47 -19.09 2.38
N THR A 177 -5.93 -17.99 1.83
CA THR A 177 -4.63 -17.44 2.27
C THR A 177 -4.64 -17.14 3.77
N SER A 178 -5.69 -16.48 4.26
CA SER A 178 -5.82 -16.11 5.67
C SER A 178 -5.91 -17.35 6.57
N VAL A 179 -6.72 -18.34 6.20
CA VAL A 179 -6.87 -19.59 6.96
C VAL A 179 -5.53 -20.34 7.01
N CYS A 180 -4.86 -20.50 5.86
CA CYS A 180 -3.57 -21.19 5.80
C CYS A 180 -2.51 -20.48 6.65
N SER A 181 -2.45 -19.14 6.60
CA SER A 181 -1.50 -18.34 7.40
C SER A 181 -1.75 -18.54 8.90
N VAL A 182 -3.01 -18.46 9.33
CA VAL A 182 -3.37 -18.64 10.74
C VAL A 182 -3.04 -20.06 11.22
N VAL A 183 -3.46 -21.10 10.49
CA VAL A 183 -3.20 -22.48 10.84
C VAL A 183 -1.69 -22.77 10.90
N ALA A 184 -0.96 -22.38 9.85
CA ALA A 184 0.49 -22.57 9.81
C ALA A 184 1.22 -21.78 10.92
N GLY A 185 0.75 -20.57 11.24
CA GLY A 185 1.27 -19.78 12.35
C GLY A 185 1.13 -20.46 13.72
N HIS A 186 0.01 -21.12 13.97
CA HIS A 186 -0.19 -21.89 15.21
C HIS A 186 0.67 -23.18 15.27
N VAL A 187 0.84 -23.87 14.13
CA VAL A 187 1.50 -25.19 14.06
C VAL A 187 3.02 -25.06 13.93
N TRP A 188 3.50 -24.17 13.06
CA TRP A 188 4.93 -24.14 12.68
C TRP A 188 5.78 -23.15 13.49
N LEU A 189 5.15 -22.14 14.11
CA LEU A 189 5.88 -21.21 14.96
C LEU A 189 6.04 -21.76 16.38
N HIS A 190 7.24 -21.55 16.94
CA HIS A 190 7.56 -21.94 18.31
C HIS A 190 7.08 -20.87 19.29
N GLY A 191 6.57 -21.31 20.44
CA GLY A 191 6.13 -20.42 21.52
C GLY A 191 4.97 -21.02 22.31
N ALA A 192 4.53 -20.31 23.34
CA ALA A 192 3.39 -20.71 24.15
C ALA A 192 2.08 -20.75 23.35
N PRO A 193 1.18 -21.68 23.60
CA PRO A 193 -0.14 -21.70 22.98
C PRO A 193 -0.94 -20.47 23.43
N ASN A 194 -1.67 -19.87 22.49
CA ASN A 194 -2.55 -18.76 22.78
C ASN A 194 -3.80 -19.21 23.54
N ARG A 195 -4.23 -18.43 24.52
CA ARG A 195 -5.45 -18.64 25.31
C ARG A 195 -6.25 -17.35 25.38
N LEU A 196 -7.55 -17.44 25.38
CA LEU A 196 -8.43 -16.30 25.64
C LEU A 196 -8.24 -15.87 27.09
N GLN A 197 -7.60 -14.72 27.28
CA GLN A 197 -7.32 -14.14 28.60
C GLN A 197 -7.32 -12.63 28.47
N TRP A 198 -7.91 -11.95 29.45
CA TRP A 198 -7.93 -10.51 29.51
C TRP A 198 -7.28 -10.05 30.81
N ASP A 199 -6.18 -9.34 30.69
CA ASP A 199 -5.54 -8.63 31.81
C ASP A 199 -5.68 -7.12 31.58
N ALA A 200 -6.40 -6.46 32.50
CA ALA A 200 -6.72 -5.05 32.39
C ALA A 200 -5.48 -4.14 32.44
N MET A 201 -4.41 -4.58 33.11
CA MET A 201 -3.16 -3.83 33.19
C MET A 201 -2.48 -3.80 31.80
N TYR A 202 -2.29 -4.96 31.18
CA TYR A 202 -1.69 -5.07 29.86
C TYR A 202 -2.58 -4.45 28.78
N ALA A 203 -3.89 -4.64 28.84
CA ALA A 203 -4.83 -3.99 27.91
C ALA A 203 -4.69 -2.46 27.97
N ARG A 204 -4.65 -1.86 29.17
CA ARG A 204 -4.46 -0.41 29.33
C ARG A 204 -3.09 0.06 28.82
N GLN A 205 -2.05 -0.74 29.01
CA GLN A 205 -0.72 -0.45 28.48
C GLN A 205 -0.73 -0.38 26.96
N ILE A 206 -1.32 -1.39 26.28
CA ILE A 206 -1.45 -1.44 24.81
C ILE A 206 -2.27 -0.23 24.30
N PHE A 207 -3.43 0.05 24.89
CA PHE A 207 -4.27 1.18 24.50
C PHE A 207 -3.57 2.53 24.69
N ARG A 208 -2.83 2.73 25.76
CA ARG A 208 -2.09 3.97 26.03
C ARG A 208 -1.03 4.24 24.96
N TYR A 209 -0.38 3.19 24.49
CA TYR A 209 0.58 3.27 23.37
C TYR A 209 -0.14 3.55 22.05
N GLY A 210 -1.26 2.85 21.81
CA GLY A 210 -1.96 2.83 20.52
C GLY A 210 -2.74 4.08 20.15
N LYS A 211 -3.20 4.90 21.10
CA LYS A 211 -4.01 6.09 20.78
C LYS A 211 -3.31 7.09 19.83
N TRP A 212 -1.97 7.20 19.93
CA TRP A 212 -1.19 8.06 19.07
C TRP A 212 -0.96 7.44 17.69
N ILE A 213 -0.84 6.11 17.63
CA ILE A 213 -0.78 5.35 16.37
C ILE A 213 -2.09 5.53 15.61
N LEU A 214 -3.23 5.39 16.28
CA LEU A 214 -4.54 5.54 15.67
C LEU A 214 -4.71 6.92 15.00
N ALA A 215 -4.33 8.01 15.69
CA ALA A 215 -4.43 9.36 15.14
C ALA A 215 -3.55 9.55 13.88
N SER A 216 -2.34 9.02 13.89
CA SER A 216 -1.45 9.10 12.71
C SER A 216 -1.91 8.21 11.57
N SER A 217 -2.45 7.03 11.87
CA SER A 217 -2.96 6.08 10.88
C SER A 217 -4.17 6.62 10.13
N LEU A 218 -5.05 7.39 10.79
CA LEU A 218 -6.18 8.03 10.14
C LEU A 218 -5.74 8.99 9.04
N MET A 219 -4.79 9.87 9.32
CA MET A 219 -4.27 10.82 8.33
C MET A 219 -3.59 10.10 7.17
N TYR A 220 -2.81 9.07 7.49
CA TYR A 220 -2.11 8.27 6.49
C TYR A 220 -3.08 7.55 5.55
N VAL A 221 -4.08 6.86 6.10
CA VAL A 221 -5.01 6.08 5.29
C VAL A 221 -5.86 6.94 4.35
N LEU A 222 -6.32 8.09 4.84
CA LEU A 222 -7.06 9.03 4.01
C LEU A 222 -6.21 9.59 2.86
N ALA A 223 -4.90 9.80 3.11
CA ALA A 223 -3.99 10.27 2.07
C ALA A 223 -3.63 9.19 1.03
N VAL A 224 -3.57 7.91 1.44
CA VAL A 224 -3.08 6.81 0.59
C VAL A 224 -4.22 6.05 -0.10
N GLN A 225 -5.40 5.97 0.51
CA GLN A 225 -6.55 5.23 -0.03
C GLN A 225 -7.69 6.14 -0.52
N GLY A 226 -7.54 7.46 -0.38
CA GLY A 226 -8.56 8.43 -0.77
C GLY A 226 -8.90 8.38 -2.26
N ASP A 227 -7.94 8.04 -3.10
CA ASP A 227 -8.10 7.90 -4.54
C ASP A 227 -9.21 6.91 -4.94
N LYS A 228 -9.18 5.71 -4.37
CA LYS A 228 -10.18 4.68 -4.65
C LYS A 228 -11.55 5.01 -4.05
N LEU A 229 -11.56 5.70 -2.89
CA LEU A 229 -12.82 6.17 -2.32
C LEU A 229 -13.50 7.22 -3.21
N LEU A 230 -12.75 8.23 -3.66
CA LEU A 230 -13.30 9.28 -4.52
C LEU A 230 -13.69 8.72 -5.89
N LEU A 231 -12.78 8.00 -6.54
CA LEU A 231 -13.07 7.39 -7.85
C LEU A 231 -14.23 6.40 -7.77
N GLY A 232 -14.36 5.61 -6.70
CA GLY A 232 -15.48 4.68 -6.52
C GLY A 232 -16.85 5.35 -6.57
N GLY A 233 -16.95 6.64 -6.19
CA GLY A 233 -18.17 7.42 -6.30
C GLY A 233 -18.40 8.04 -7.69
N TRP A 234 -17.35 8.18 -8.50
CA TRP A 234 -17.40 8.94 -9.75
C TRP A 234 -17.33 8.09 -11.01
N VAL A 235 -16.77 6.88 -10.93
CA VAL A 235 -16.50 6.04 -12.11
C VAL A 235 -17.16 4.67 -11.99
N THR A 236 -17.28 3.99 -13.14
CA THR A 236 -17.81 2.62 -13.21
C THR A 236 -16.83 1.61 -12.59
N PRO A 237 -17.31 0.41 -12.20
CA PRO A 237 -16.42 -0.66 -11.73
C PRO A 237 -15.30 -1.02 -12.70
N ALA A 238 -15.56 -1.00 -14.01
CA ALA A 238 -14.57 -1.28 -15.05
C ALA A 238 -13.42 -0.25 -15.03
N ILE A 239 -13.74 1.04 -14.98
CA ILE A 239 -12.75 2.12 -14.96
C ILE A 239 -11.89 2.04 -13.70
N LEU A 240 -12.50 1.79 -12.52
CA LEU A 240 -11.76 1.63 -11.28
C LEU A 240 -10.87 0.37 -11.31
N GLY A 241 -11.31 -0.71 -11.97
CA GLY A 241 -10.52 -1.92 -12.14
C GLY A 241 -9.27 -1.69 -12.98
N VAL A 242 -9.40 -1.00 -14.10
CA VAL A 242 -8.29 -0.58 -14.95
C VAL A 242 -7.32 0.33 -14.17
N TYR A 243 -7.87 1.31 -13.43
CA TYR A 243 -7.09 2.18 -12.55
C TYR A 243 -6.30 1.38 -11.50
N ALA A 244 -6.95 0.43 -10.83
CA ALA A 244 -6.32 -0.38 -9.80
C ALA A 244 -5.14 -1.23 -10.32
N ILE A 245 -5.23 -1.74 -11.54
CA ILE A 245 -4.13 -2.48 -12.20
C ILE A 245 -2.96 -1.54 -12.48
N GLY A 246 -3.20 -0.38 -13.11
CA GLY A 246 -2.15 0.61 -13.40
C GLY A 246 -1.46 1.11 -12.12
N GLN A 247 -2.26 1.41 -11.08
CA GLN A 247 -1.76 1.84 -9.78
C GLN A 247 -0.92 0.75 -9.10
N ASN A 248 -1.37 -0.51 -9.14
CA ASN A 248 -0.64 -1.63 -8.53
C ASN A 248 0.76 -1.79 -9.15
N LEU A 249 0.88 -1.64 -10.48
CA LEU A 249 2.17 -1.69 -11.17
C LEU A 249 3.10 -0.53 -10.75
N ALA A 250 2.58 0.70 -10.66
CA ALA A 250 3.34 1.85 -10.19
C ALA A 250 3.82 1.65 -8.73
N GLN A 251 2.94 1.16 -7.86
CA GLN A 251 3.25 0.91 -6.45
C GLN A 251 4.28 -0.20 -6.22
N ILE A 252 4.31 -1.24 -7.07
CA ILE A 252 5.31 -2.32 -6.95
C ILE A 252 6.72 -1.75 -7.06
N LEU A 253 6.97 -0.89 -8.04
CA LEU A 253 8.28 -0.27 -8.21
C LEU A 253 8.60 0.72 -7.09
N GLU A 254 7.64 1.55 -6.70
CA GLU A 254 7.79 2.48 -5.58
C GLU A 254 8.14 1.76 -4.27
N GLN A 255 7.43 0.67 -3.95
CA GLN A 255 7.69 -0.13 -2.76
C GLN A 255 9.04 -0.84 -2.80
N ALA A 256 9.45 -1.34 -3.97
CA ALA A 256 10.74 -1.99 -4.14
C ALA A 256 11.91 -1.01 -3.86
N ILE A 257 11.85 0.18 -4.46
CA ILE A 257 12.85 1.24 -4.24
C ILE A 257 12.80 1.74 -2.79
N GLY A 258 11.59 2.06 -2.28
CA GLY A 258 11.38 2.62 -0.95
C GLY A 258 11.89 1.70 0.17
N ARG A 259 11.77 0.37 -0.01
CA ARG A 259 12.24 -0.60 0.99
C ARG A 259 13.76 -0.65 1.10
N VAL A 260 14.47 -0.63 -0.04
CA VAL A 260 15.94 -0.54 -0.04
C VAL A 260 16.38 0.77 0.63
N PHE A 261 15.67 1.83 0.34
CA PHE A 261 15.90 3.17 0.85
C PHE A 261 15.80 3.24 2.39
N THR A 262 14.68 2.82 2.98
CA THR A 262 14.48 2.90 4.44
C THR A 262 15.49 2.07 5.23
N GLN A 263 15.94 0.94 4.67
CA GLN A 263 16.96 0.09 5.31
C GLN A 263 18.34 0.75 5.37
N VAL A 264 18.64 1.71 4.50
CA VAL A 264 19.94 2.42 4.45
C VAL A 264 19.88 3.75 5.17
N THR A 265 18.84 4.55 4.95
CA THR A 265 18.81 5.94 5.44
C THR A 265 18.60 6.06 6.93
N ALA A 266 17.73 5.28 7.53
CA ALA A 266 17.41 5.39 8.95
C ALA A 266 18.63 5.06 9.87
N PRO A 267 19.36 3.95 9.66
CA PRO A 267 20.58 3.67 10.41
C PRO A 267 21.67 4.72 10.16
N ALA A 268 21.87 5.14 8.89
CA ALA A 268 22.91 6.09 8.54
C ALA A 268 22.71 7.46 9.22
N PHE A 269 21.48 7.99 9.22
CA PHE A 269 21.19 9.27 9.88
C PHE A 269 21.31 9.16 11.41
N SER A 270 20.87 8.05 11.99
CA SER A 270 21.01 7.83 13.44
C SER A 270 22.47 7.74 13.87
N ASP A 271 23.32 7.09 13.07
CA ASP A 271 24.76 6.97 13.34
C ASP A 271 25.46 8.32 13.24
N VAL A 272 25.18 9.07 12.16
CA VAL A 272 25.77 10.40 11.95
C VAL A 272 25.41 11.37 13.06
N LEU A 273 24.16 11.40 13.50
CA LEU A 273 23.72 12.29 14.58
C LEU A 273 24.37 11.95 15.91
N ARG A 274 24.66 10.67 16.17
CA ARG A 274 25.31 10.22 17.40
C ARG A 274 26.80 10.50 17.39
N ASN A 275 27.48 10.26 16.27
CA ASN A 275 28.94 10.26 16.20
C ASN A 275 29.54 11.51 15.55
N SER A 276 28.83 12.21 14.66
CA SER A 276 29.34 13.34 13.87
C SER A 276 28.25 14.27 13.38
N PRO A 277 27.50 14.97 14.26
CA PRO A 277 26.31 15.77 13.88
C PRO A 277 26.62 16.84 12.82
N GLN A 278 27.83 17.36 12.79
CA GLN A 278 28.27 18.39 11.83
C GLN A 278 28.27 17.88 10.38
N ARG A 279 28.39 16.57 10.19
CA ARG A 279 28.36 15.92 8.87
C ARG A 279 26.96 15.56 8.38
N MET A 280 25.91 15.88 9.14
CA MET A 280 24.53 15.51 8.79
C MET A 280 24.13 15.98 7.39
N ARG A 281 24.48 17.22 7.02
CA ARG A 281 24.20 17.77 5.68
C ARG A 281 24.92 17.00 4.57
N GLU A 282 26.20 16.70 4.78
CA GLU A 282 27.02 15.96 3.80
C GLU A 282 26.42 14.58 3.54
N VAL A 283 26.13 13.84 4.61
CA VAL A 283 25.57 12.49 4.51
C VAL A 283 24.16 12.51 3.93
N TYR A 284 23.33 13.48 4.31
CA TYR A 284 22.00 13.67 3.75
C TYR A 284 22.06 13.87 2.22
N LEU A 285 22.86 14.80 1.72
CA LEU A 285 22.99 15.06 0.30
C LEU A 285 23.61 13.87 -0.46
N ARG A 286 24.58 13.20 0.15
CA ARG A 286 25.23 12.00 -0.42
C ARG A 286 24.27 10.84 -0.56
N LEU A 287 23.38 10.62 0.41
CA LEU A 287 22.36 9.57 0.33
C LEU A 287 21.20 9.98 -0.57
N ARG A 288 20.78 11.23 -0.55
CA ARG A 288 19.64 11.71 -1.32
C ARG A 288 19.85 11.60 -2.83
N LEU A 289 21.05 11.93 -3.33
CA LEU A 289 21.31 11.98 -4.77
C LEU A 289 21.00 10.65 -5.50
N PRO A 290 21.55 9.49 -5.09
CA PRO A 290 21.28 8.24 -5.78
C PRO A 290 19.80 7.85 -5.73
N PHE A 291 19.10 8.14 -4.62
CA PHE A 291 17.66 7.85 -4.51
C PHE A 291 16.83 8.78 -5.38
N ASP A 292 17.13 10.08 -5.40
CA ASP A 292 16.48 11.02 -6.31
C ASP A 292 16.67 10.58 -7.76
N LEU A 293 17.88 10.21 -8.15
CA LEU A 293 18.17 9.74 -9.52
C LEU A 293 17.38 8.45 -9.84
N ILE A 294 17.33 7.48 -8.94
CA ILE A 294 16.58 6.23 -9.15
C ILE A 294 15.08 6.50 -9.30
N PHE A 295 14.49 7.27 -8.38
CA PHE A 295 13.06 7.56 -8.44
C PHE A 295 12.68 8.34 -9.71
N ILE A 296 13.44 9.38 -10.03
CA ILE A 296 13.16 10.27 -11.16
C ILE A 296 13.41 9.57 -12.50
N THR A 297 14.50 8.81 -12.63
CA THR A 297 14.76 8.00 -13.84
C THR A 297 13.67 6.94 -14.00
N SER A 298 13.26 6.26 -12.91
CA SER A 298 12.19 5.27 -12.94
C SER A 298 10.85 5.88 -13.34
N ALA A 299 10.55 7.12 -12.90
CA ALA A 299 9.36 7.84 -13.33
C ALA A 299 9.34 8.06 -14.85
N GLY A 300 10.43 8.60 -15.42
CA GLY A 300 10.56 8.81 -16.86
C GLY A 300 10.53 7.50 -17.65
N PHE A 301 11.18 6.46 -17.15
CA PHE A 301 11.19 5.15 -17.77
C PHE A 301 9.78 4.52 -17.82
N LEU A 302 9.08 4.45 -16.68
CA LEU A 302 7.71 3.94 -16.65
C LEU A 302 6.74 4.80 -17.46
N PHE A 303 6.96 6.12 -17.51
CA PHE A 303 6.17 7.01 -18.36
C PHE A 303 6.27 6.63 -19.83
N ALA A 304 7.46 6.28 -20.30
CA ALA A 304 7.69 5.87 -21.68
C ALA A 304 7.16 4.47 -21.99
N ILE A 305 7.42 3.49 -21.09
CA ILE A 305 7.11 2.09 -21.38
C ILE A 305 5.70 1.66 -20.94
N GLY A 306 5.01 2.45 -20.13
CA GLY A 306 3.76 2.04 -19.46
C GLY A 306 2.71 1.43 -20.39
N PRO A 307 2.29 2.10 -21.49
CA PRO A 307 1.32 1.55 -22.41
C PRO A 307 1.80 0.27 -23.12
N TRP A 308 3.08 0.23 -23.52
CA TRP A 308 3.67 -0.94 -24.16
C TRP A 308 3.79 -2.13 -23.18
N LEU A 309 4.22 -1.88 -21.95
CA LEU A 309 4.37 -2.89 -20.92
C LEU A 309 3.03 -3.56 -20.58
N VAL A 310 1.99 -2.76 -20.41
CA VAL A 310 0.64 -3.28 -20.14
C VAL A 310 0.10 -4.04 -21.35
N GLY A 311 0.28 -3.53 -22.57
CA GLY A 311 -0.13 -4.21 -23.79
C GLY A 311 0.58 -5.55 -24.02
N LEU A 312 1.83 -5.69 -23.54
CA LEU A 312 2.57 -6.95 -23.61
C LEU A 312 2.11 -7.97 -22.56
N MET A 313 1.81 -7.50 -21.34
CA MET A 313 1.62 -8.38 -20.19
C MET A 313 0.15 -8.73 -19.94
N TYR A 314 -0.76 -7.80 -20.21
CA TYR A 314 -2.16 -7.89 -19.82
C TYR A 314 -3.08 -8.11 -21.03
N ASP A 315 -4.29 -8.59 -20.75
CA ASP A 315 -5.35 -8.73 -21.76
C ASP A 315 -5.75 -7.36 -22.34
N PRO A 316 -6.11 -7.27 -23.63
CA PRO A 316 -6.53 -6.02 -24.28
C PRO A 316 -7.63 -5.24 -23.55
N ARG A 317 -8.50 -5.93 -22.78
CA ARG A 317 -9.52 -5.28 -21.94
C ARG A 317 -8.95 -4.32 -20.90
N TYR A 318 -7.67 -4.47 -20.55
CA TYR A 318 -6.94 -3.65 -19.60
C TYR A 318 -5.98 -2.64 -20.26
N ALA A 319 -6.03 -2.46 -21.58
CA ALA A 319 -5.07 -1.62 -22.29
C ALA A 319 -4.97 -0.19 -21.71
N GLN A 320 -6.09 0.38 -21.26
CA GLN A 320 -6.11 1.71 -20.62
C GLN A 320 -5.32 1.76 -19.30
N ALA A 321 -5.05 0.63 -18.63
CA ALA A 321 -4.19 0.60 -17.45
C ALA A 321 -2.74 1.03 -17.78
N GLY A 322 -2.32 0.92 -19.03
CA GLY A 322 -1.04 1.45 -19.51
C GLY A 322 -0.98 2.98 -19.43
N THR A 323 -2.02 3.66 -19.83
CA THR A 323 -2.13 5.13 -19.71
C THR A 323 -2.20 5.54 -18.23
N VAL A 324 -2.92 4.79 -17.40
CA VAL A 324 -2.96 5.02 -15.96
C VAL A 324 -1.57 4.85 -15.36
N LEU A 325 -0.84 3.78 -15.68
CA LEU A 325 0.53 3.55 -15.24
C LEU A 325 1.46 4.69 -15.67
N GLN A 326 1.35 5.13 -16.94
CA GLN A 326 2.09 6.26 -17.49
C GLN A 326 1.88 7.50 -16.64
N ILE A 327 0.64 7.90 -16.39
CA ILE A 327 0.33 9.09 -15.59
C ILE A 327 0.79 8.94 -14.15
N LEU A 328 0.46 7.81 -13.50
CA LEU A 328 0.79 7.58 -12.09
C LEU A 328 2.29 7.40 -11.84
N SER A 329 3.09 7.05 -12.86
CA SER A 329 4.55 7.03 -12.74
C SER A 329 5.14 8.39 -12.34
N CYS A 330 4.46 9.50 -12.67
CA CYS A 330 4.86 10.84 -12.24
C CYS A 330 4.81 11.03 -10.71
N ALA A 331 4.04 10.21 -9.97
CA ALA A 331 4.03 10.25 -8.50
C ALA A 331 5.41 9.91 -7.90
N LEU A 332 6.21 9.08 -8.60
CA LEU A 332 7.56 8.73 -8.18
C LEU A 332 8.49 9.96 -8.05
N LEU A 333 8.21 11.04 -8.81
CA LEU A 333 8.95 12.31 -8.70
C LEU A 333 8.89 12.89 -7.28
N PHE A 334 7.85 12.59 -6.53
CA PHE A 334 7.61 13.11 -5.19
C PHE A 334 7.97 12.10 -4.09
N SER A 335 8.04 10.80 -4.42
CA SER A 335 8.40 9.73 -3.46
C SER A 335 9.85 9.88 -2.93
N ARG A 336 10.70 10.60 -3.66
CA ARG A 336 12.07 10.97 -3.25
C ARG A 336 12.13 11.75 -1.92
N TYR A 337 11.08 12.51 -1.57
CA TYR A 337 11.02 13.24 -0.29
C TYR A 337 10.89 12.34 0.95
N GLY A 338 10.77 11.03 0.76
CA GLY A 338 10.93 10.04 1.82
C GLY A 338 12.27 10.16 2.57
N VAL A 339 13.36 10.60 1.89
CA VAL A 339 14.66 10.88 2.51
C VAL A 339 14.54 11.98 3.55
N SER A 340 13.91 13.10 3.18
CA SER A 340 13.70 14.23 4.09
C SER A 340 12.92 13.79 5.33
N THR A 341 11.88 12.95 5.14
CA THR A 341 11.10 12.38 6.25
C THR A 341 11.97 11.56 7.20
N SER A 342 12.83 10.69 6.68
CA SER A 342 13.75 9.89 7.50
C SER A 342 14.75 10.75 8.27
N ALA A 343 15.26 11.83 7.63
CA ALA A 343 16.16 12.79 8.27
C ALA A 343 15.45 13.57 9.38
N TYR A 344 14.20 14.01 9.18
CA TYR A 344 13.44 14.73 10.20
C TYR A 344 13.13 13.87 11.43
N LEU A 345 12.83 12.58 11.23
CA LEU A 345 12.66 11.64 12.34
C LEU A 345 13.96 11.46 13.14
N ALA A 346 15.09 11.32 12.45
CA ALA A 346 16.39 11.24 13.10
C ALA A 346 16.71 12.52 13.88
N LEU A 347 16.40 13.70 13.33
CA LEU A 347 16.52 15.01 13.99
C LEU A 347 15.50 15.27 15.11
N GLN A 348 14.73 14.25 15.50
CA GLN A 348 13.67 14.36 16.53
C GLN A 348 12.63 15.44 16.22
N ALA A 349 12.32 15.64 14.94
CA ALA A 349 11.37 16.63 14.45
C ALA A 349 10.12 15.96 13.81
N PRO A 350 9.36 15.11 14.53
CA PRO A 350 8.20 14.40 13.96
C PRO A 350 7.08 15.36 13.50
N HIS A 351 7.03 16.58 14.04
CA HIS A 351 6.10 17.61 13.58
C HIS A 351 6.31 17.98 12.12
N ALA A 352 7.56 17.96 11.61
CA ALA A 352 7.82 18.23 10.20
C ALA A 352 7.16 17.17 9.29
N GLN A 353 7.22 15.89 9.68
CA GLN A 353 6.51 14.82 8.96
C GLN A 353 4.99 15.01 9.03
N ALA A 354 4.44 15.43 10.16
CA ALA A 354 3.01 15.71 10.29
C ALA A 354 2.56 16.81 9.33
N PHE A 355 3.33 17.89 9.19
CA PHE A 355 3.05 18.96 8.22
C PHE A 355 3.16 18.50 6.77
N LEU A 356 4.12 17.62 6.44
CA LEU A 356 4.21 17.02 5.10
C LEU A 356 2.95 16.19 4.79
N ASN A 357 2.50 15.36 5.72
CA ASN A 357 1.29 14.56 5.56
C ASN A 357 0.04 15.44 5.45
N MET A 358 -0.05 16.52 6.24
CA MET A 358 -1.14 17.49 6.14
C MET A 358 -1.16 18.18 4.77
N ALA A 359 -0.01 18.65 4.29
CA ALA A 359 0.11 19.27 2.97
C ALA A 359 -0.31 18.30 1.85
N ARG A 360 0.12 17.03 1.94
CA ARG A 360 -0.31 15.97 1.01
C ARG A 360 -1.83 15.81 1.03
N LEU A 361 -2.42 15.68 2.22
CA LEU A 361 -3.86 15.48 2.40
C LEU A 361 -4.66 16.65 1.82
N LEU A 362 -4.30 17.88 2.17
CA LEU A 362 -4.95 19.08 1.66
C LEU A 362 -4.84 19.20 0.15
N SER A 363 -3.65 18.98 -0.41
CA SER A 363 -3.45 18.99 -1.87
C SER A 363 -4.27 17.90 -2.55
N PHE A 364 -4.36 16.71 -1.99
CA PHE A 364 -5.13 15.61 -2.55
C PHE A 364 -6.62 15.95 -2.61
N TYR A 365 -7.23 16.30 -1.47
CA TYR A 365 -8.68 16.55 -1.38
C TYR A 365 -9.12 17.87 -2.01
N SER A 366 -8.20 18.79 -2.32
CA SER A 366 -8.51 19.98 -3.13
C SER A 366 -8.33 19.74 -4.63
N LEU A 367 -7.18 19.17 -5.04
CA LEU A 367 -6.85 19.05 -6.46
C LEU A 367 -7.63 17.93 -7.17
N VAL A 368 -7.84 16.77 -6.51
CA VAL A 368 -8.47 15.62 -7.19
C VAL A 368 -9.94 15.89 -7.52
N PRO A 369 -10.80 16.37 -6.59
CA PRO A 369 -12.17 16.72 -6.94
C PRO A 369 -12.24 17.86 -7.97
N LEU A 370 -11.44 18.91 -7.80
CA LEU A 370 -11.41 20.04 -8.74
C LEU A 370 -11.04 19.58 -10.16
N SER A 371 -9.97 18.79 -10.28
CA SER A 371 -9.52 18.30 -11.58
C SER A 371 -10.52 17.32 -12.22
N TYR A 372 -11.20 16.51 -11.41
CA TYR A 372 -12.27 15.66 -11.90
C TYR A 372 -13.44 16.48 -12.49
N HIS A 373 -13.86 17.54 -11.80
CA HIS A 373 -14.94 18.40 -12.29
C HIS A 373 -14.57 19.17 -13.56
N LEU A 374 -13.29 19.56 -13.72
CA LEU A 374 -12.84 20.35 -14.88
C LEU A 374 -12.48 19.46 -16.09
N PHE A 375 -11.86 18.31 -15.86
CA PHE A 375 -11.25 17.50 -16.92
C PHE A 375 -11.68 16.02 -16.88
N GLY A 376 -12.68 15.68 -16.08
CA GLY A 376 -13.18 14.31 -15.94
C GLY A 376 -12.17 13.34 -15.32
N VAL A 377 -12.28 12.07 -15.68
CA VAL A 377 -11.48 10.97 -15.11
C VAL A 377 -9.98 11.16 -15.36
N GLN A 378 -9.59 11.65 -16.54
CA GLN A 378 -8.17 11.89 -16.84
C GLN A 378 -7.59 13.00 -15.98
N GLY A 379 -8.35 14.06 -15.71
CA GLY A 379 -7.95 15.10 -14.78
C GLY A 379 -7.73 14.56 -13.37
N ALA A 380 -8.61 13.67 -12.91
CA ALA A 380 -8.42 13.00 -11.63
C ALA A 380 -7.12 12.17 -11.58
N TYR A 381 -6.78 11.41 -12.62
CA TYR A 381 -5.54 10.63 -12.68
C TYR A 381 -4.30 11.53 -12.59
N TRP A 382 -4.26 12.64 -13.34
CA TRP A 382 -3.18 13.61 -13.26
C TRP A 382 -3.09 14.26 -11.88
N ALA A 383 -4.21 14.66 -11.29
CA ALA A 383 -4.24 15.22 -9.95
C ALA A 383 -3.75 14.20 -8.90
N ILE A 384 -4.14 12.93 -9.02
CA ILE A 384 -3.64 11.85 -8.16
C ILE A 384 -2.12 11.66 -8.33
N ALA A 385 -1.59 11.78 -9.55
CA ALA A 385 -0.14 11.67 -9.78
C ALA A 385 0.65 12.83 -9.18
N VAL A 386 0.11 14.06 -9.25
CA VAL A 386 0.88 15.27 -8.91
C VAL A 386 0.51 15.92 -7.57
N HIS A 387 -0.55 15.45 -6.86
CA HIS A 387 -0.97 16.05 -5.58
C HIS A 387 0.16 16.11 -4.55
N ALA A 388 1.07 15.13 -4.59
CA ALA A 388 2.22 15.10 -3.70
C ALA A 388 3.21 16.26 -3.95
N ALA A 389 3.07 17.04 -5.03
CA ALA A 389 3.79 18.30 -5.21
C ALA A 389 3.53 19.29 -4.06
N GLY A 390 2.34 19.25 -3.44
CA GLY A 390 2.04 20.04 -2.25
C GLY A 390 2.98 19.82 -1.07
N ILE A 391 3.72 18.71 -1.05
CA ILE A 391 4.75 18.45 -0.04
C ILE A 391 5.98 19.34 -0.26
N MET A 392 6.30 19.72 -1.51
CA MET A 392 7.56 20.39 -1.85
C MET A 392 7.81 21.69 -1.06
N PRO A 393 6.86 22.64 -0.97
CA PRO A 393 7.08 23.87 -0.21
C PRO A 393 7.40 23.61 1.26
N VAL A 394 6.72 22.65 1.86
CA VAL A 394 6.91 22.27 3.26
C VAL A 394 8.26 21.58 3.46
N ALA A 395 8.62 20.65 2.57
CA ALA A 395 9.92 19.98 2.60
C ALA A 395 11.07 20.99 2.44
N TRP A 396 10.95 21.90 1.47
CA TRP A 396 11.96 22.95 1.26
C TRP A 396 12.11 23.91 2.45
N TYR A 397 10.99 24.23 3.12
CA TYR A 397 11.02 25.04 4.34
C TYR A 397 11.81 24.33 5.45
N TYR A 398 11.49 23.06 5.73
CA TYR A 398 12.19 22.31 6.78
C TYR A 398 13.62 21.93 6.40
N ASP A 399 13.88 21.57 5.15
CA ASP A 399 15.25 21.33 4.67
C ASP A 399 16.13 22.59 4.82
N ARG A 400 15.57 23.79 4.55
CA ARG A 400 16.29 25.06 4.82
C ARG A 400 16.50 25.29 6.31
N ARG A 401 15.48 25.07 7.12
CA ARG A 401 15.55 25.27 8.58
C ARG A 401 16.59 24.36 9.22
N PHE A 402 16.75 23.14 8.74
CA PHE A 402 17.76 22.19 9.23
C PHE A 402 19.09 22.26 8.48
N GLY A 403 19.27 23.21 7.56
CA GLY A 403 20.50 23.37 6.79
C GLY A 403 20.78 22.27 5.76
N LEU A 404 19.77 21.48 5.40
CA LEU A 404 19.89 20.34 4.49
C LEU A 404 19.63 20.71 3.02
N PHE A 405 19.05 21.87 2.75
CA PHE A 405 18.57 22.29 1.42
C PHE A 405 19.71 22.58 0.45
N SER A 406 19.55 22.18 -0.83
CA SER A 406 20.46 22.50 -1.92
C SER A 406 19.71 22.62 -3.24
N TRP A 407 19.65 23.85 -3.83
CA TRP A 407 19.05 24.09 -5.15
C TRP A 407 19.72 23.30 -6.27
N ARG A 408 21.04 23.16 -6.22
CA ARG A 408 21.80 22.41 -7.22
C ARG A 408 21.36 20.95 -7.24
N HIS A 409 21.11 20.37 -6.08
CA HIS A 409 20.63 19.00 -5.94
C HIS A 409 19.22 18.82 -6.52
N GLU A 410 18.30 19.73 -6.18
CA GLU A 410 16.94 19.72 -6.69
C GLU A 410 16.90 19.82 -8.24
N ALA A 411 17.69 20.75 -8.81
CA ALA A 411 17.72 20.97 -10.25
C ALA A 411 18.39 19.83 -11.03
N LEU A 412 19.55 19.36 -10.55
CA LEU A 412 20.30 18.29 -11.21
C LEU A 412 19.51 16.96 -11.21
N SER A 413 18.84 16.65 -10.11
CA SER A 413 18.07 15.41 -10.01
C SER A 413 16.91 15.37 -11.01
N LEU A 414 16.24 16.48 -11.28
CA LEU A 414 15.13 16.54 -12.26
C LEU A 414 15.61 16.22 -13.69
N GLY A 415 16.86 16.49 -14.03
CA GLY A 415 17.45 16.10 -15.31
C GLY A 415 17.50 14.59 -15.56
N ALA A 416 17.30 13.76 -14.54
CA ALA A 416 17.24 12.32 -14.68
C ALA A 416 15.93 11.82 -15.32
N TRP A 417 14.85 12.60 -15.29
CA TRP A 417 13.58 12.20 -15.90
C TRP A 417 13.66 12.04 -17.43
N PRO A 418 14.20 13.02 -18.20
CA PRO A 418 14.41 12.85 -19.65
C PRO A 418 15.30 11.64 -19.98
N VAL A 419 16.31 11.37 -19.17
CA VAL A 419 17.19 10.18 -19.37
C VAL A 419 16.37 8.89 -19.25
N GLY A 420 15.55 8.76 -18.19
CA GLY A 420 14.66 7.62 -18.04
C GLY A 420 13.68 7.48 -19.21
N TRP A 421 13.09 8.59 -19.64
CA TRP A 421 12.16 8.61 -20.77
C TRP A 421 12.83 8.20 -22.08
N LEU A 422 14.04 8.69 -22.38
CA LEU A 422 14.79 8.33 -23.58
C LEU A 422 15.14 6.85 -23.58
N VAL A 423 15.64 6.31 -22.46
CA VAL A 423 15.95 4.88 -22.33
C VAL A 423 14.71 4.02 -22.55
N GLY A 424 13.59 4.39 -21.93
CA GLY A 424 12.33 3.67 -22.09
C GLY A 424 11.80 3.73 -23.52
N SER A 425 11.84 4.90 -24.16
CA SER A 425 11.41 5.11 -25.56
C SER A 425 12.27 4.31 -26.54
N ALA A 426 13.60 4.29 -26.34
CA ALA A 426 14.52 3.51 -27.14
C ALA A 426 14.24 1.99 -27.02
N LEU A 427 13.94 1.51 -25.79
CA LEU A 427 13.57 0.12 -25.55
C LEU A 427 12.28 -0.26 -26.27
N VAL A 428 11.25 0.59 -26.23
CA VAL A 428 9.97 0.36 -26.93
C VAL A 428 10.21 0.34 -28.44
N ALA A 429 10.98 1.29 -28.99
CA ALA A 429 11.31 1.34 -30.41
C ALA A 429 12.06 0.07 -30.87
N ALA A 430 13.08 -0.35 -30.12
CA ALA A 430 13.81 -1.56 -30.43
C ALA A 430 12.94 -2.82 -30.38
N ALA A 431 12.09 -2.94 -29.36
CA ALA A 431 11.18 -4.08 -29.22
C ALA A 431 10.13 -4.14 -30.35
N THR A 432 9.62 -3.00 -30.79
CA THR A 432 8.65 -2.93 -31.90
C THR A 432 9.28 -3.25 -33.26
N THR A 433 10.50 -2.77 -33.51
CA THR A 433 11.24 -3.12 -34.75
C THR A 433 11.59 -4.59 -34.83
N LEU A 434 12.03 -5.20 -33.71
CA LEU A 434 12.29 -6.65 -33.66
C LEU A 434 11.01 -7.46 -33.91
N ALA A 435 9.88 -7.05 -33.34
CA ALA A 435 8.60 -7.74 -33.54
C ALA A 435 8.09 -7.61 -35.00
N GLN A 436 8.42 -6.56 -35.72
CA GLN A 436 8.09 -6.37 -37.14
C GLN A 436 9.03 -7.14 -38.07
N GLY A 437 10.29 -7.32 -37.68
CA GLY A 437 11.27 -8.09 -38.46
C GLY A 437 11.13 -9.61 -38.38
N ILE A 438 10.35 -10.13 -37.42
CA ILE A 438 10.03 -11.55 -37.25
C ILE A 438 8.73 -11.96 -37.97
N ARG A 439 7.93 -11.01 -38.40
CA ARG A 439 6.74 -11.25 -39.24
C ARG A 439 7.09 -11.17 -40.72
#